data_b9ff92d85250702715e98132e5cc72b0
#
_entry.id   b9ff92d85250702715e98132e5cc72b0
#
_cell.length_a   1.000
_cell.length_b   1.000
_cell.length_c   1.000
_cell.angle_alpha   90.00
_cell.angle_beta   90.00
_cell.angle_gamma   90.00
#
_symmetry.space_group_name_H-M   'P 1'
#
loop_
_entity.id
_entity.type
_entity.pdbx_description
1 polymer ?
#
loop_
_entity_poly.entity_id
_entity_poly.type
_entity_poly.pdbx_seq_one_letter_code
_entity_poly.pdbx_strand_id
1 'polypeptide(L)'
;TGREVYLVPVTFDKNGWFTMGDNGTTRKEVETDKLRDIRQEFWKEYTFENTKVGREWCFMQNPDMGLYYLDDHRFELTPNEHTIFEADGSPAFVCIRQKEMNLSVECKVEITEGEAGLVFYMTPDQHYEIALRRTDKGVELFRRLCIGDIRHEDHVIALPQGESSAMLCCNASNFTYNFSAKTHSGDIDLGGAQTKFLSTELAGN
;
A
#
# COMPACT_ATOMS: atom_id res chain seq x y z
N THR A 1 -10.52 12.96 3.29
CA THR A 1 -9.84 12.69 4.57
C THR A 1 -10.80 13.04 5.68
N GLY A 2 -11.30 12.11 6.42
CA GLY A 2 -12.32 12.25 7.41
C GLY A 2 -11.93 13.03 8.67
N ARG A 3 -11.91 12.37 9.81
CA ARG A 3 -11.64 13.03 11.10
C ARG A 3 -10.14 13.13 11.32
N GLU A 4 -9.69 14.36 11.60
CA GLU A 4 -8.28 14.64 11.87
C GLU A 4 -8.09 15.02 13.34
N VAL A 5 -6.96 14.67 13.90
CA VAL A 5 -6.58 15.03 15.28
C VAL A 5 -5.49 16.09 15.20
N TYR A 6 -5.72 17.21 15.90
CA TYR A 6 -4.78 18.32 15.95
C TYR A 6 -4.24 18.50 17.37
N LEU A 7 -2.97 18.85 17.46
CA LEU A 7 -2.39 19.40 18.70
C LEU A 7 -2.50 20.91 18.64
N VAL A 8 -3.13 21.49 19.66
CA VAL A 8 -3.25 22.94 19.79
C VAL A 8 -2.69 23.41 21.12
N PRO A 9 -2.07 24.60 21.19
CA PRO A 9 -1.67 25.17 22.46
C PRO A 9 -2.89 25.50 23.31
N VAL A 10 -2.78 25.29 24.62
CA VAL A 10 -3.81 25.64 25.60
C VAL A 10 -3.20 26.64 26.56
N THR A 11 -3.91 27.76 26.76
CA THR A 11 -3.55 28.79 27.75
C THR A 11 -4.63 28.85 28.83
N PHE A 12 -4.21 29.06 30.07
CA PHE A 12 -5.14 29.24 31.22
C PHE A 12 -5.10 30.68 31.70
N ASP A 13 -6.27 31.22 31.99
CA ASP A 13 -6.39 32.53 32.65
C ASP A 13 -6.19 32.41 34.16
N LYS A 14 -6.21 33.54 34.87
CA LYS A 14 -6.06 33.63 36.33
C LYS A 14 -7.16 32.89 37.12
N ASN A 15 -8.29 32.62 36.52
CA ASN A 15 -9.44 31.92 37.13
C ASN A 15 -9.43 30.41 36.80
N GLY A 16 -8.44 29.92 36.04
CA GLY A 16 -8.32 28.53 35.64
C GLY A 16 -9.14 28.17 34.40
N TRP A 17 -9.72 29.13 33.70
CA TRP A 17 -10.37 28.89 32.40
C TRP A 17 -9.34 28.73 31.31
N PHE A 18 -9.56 27.82 30.41
CA PHE A 18 -8.64 27.56 29.30
C PHE A 18 -9.18 28.08 27.97
N THR A 19 -8.24 28.49 27.13
CA THR A 19 -8.49 28.84 25.74
C THR A 19 -7.61 27.95 24.87
N MET A 20 -8.20 27.28 23.88
CA MET A 20 -7.49 26.41 22.93
C MET A 20 -7.18 27.16 21.64
N GLY A 21 -5.99 26.94 21.11
CA GLY A 21 -5.55 27.54 19.86
C GLY A 21 -5.52 29.05 19.95
N ASP A 22 -5.93 29.68 18.86
CA ASP A 22 -6.06 31.14 18.76
C ASP A 22 -7.53 31.53 18.95
N ASN A 23 -7.95 31.73 20.21
CA ASN A 23 -9.33 31.99 20.60
C ASN A 23 -10.34 30.98 20.01
N GLY A 24 -10.03 29.70 20.10
CA GLY A 24 -10.86 28.61 19.58
C GLY A 24 -10.61 28.26 18.11
N THR A 25 -9.67 28.95 17.45
CA THR A 25 -9.31 28.65 16.07
C THR A 25 -8.03 27.80 16.03
N THR A 26 -8.04 26.73 15.24
CA THR A 26 -6.84 25.93 14.98
C THR A 26 -6.04 26.52 13.82
N ARG A 27 -4.72 26.52 13.94
CA ARG A 27 -3.80 26.89 12.86
C ARG A 27 -3.20 25.60 12.26
N LYS A 28 -2.87 25.64 10.97
CA LYS A 28 -2.16 24.54 10.31
C LYS A 28 -0.75 24.32 10.86
N GLU A 29 -0.12 25.42 11.27
CA GLU A 29 1.25 25.43 11.78
C GLU A 29 1.29 26.22 13.08
N VAL A 30 1.96 25.66 14.07
CA VAL A 30 2.18 26.27 15.37
C VAL A 30 3.65 26.15 15.73
N GLU A 31 4.31 27.27 15.95
CA GLU A 31 5.67 27.29 16.47
C GLU A 31 5.67 26.92 17.96
N THR A 32 6.58 26.04 18.35
CA THR A 32 6.75 25.67 19.76
C THR A 32 8.19 25.24 20.03
N ASP A 33 8.72 25.64 21.15
CA ASP A 33 10.00 25.22 21.70
C ASP A 33 9.88 23.98 22.59
N LYS A 34 8.66 23.54 22.88
CA LYS A 34 8.36 22.43 23.81
C LYS A 34 8.34 21.07 23.16
N LEU A 35 8.22 21.01 21.84
CA LEU A 35 8.23 19.76 21.09
C LEU A 35 9.53 19.65 20.30
N ARG A 36 10.14 18.47 20.37
CA ARG A 36 11.25 18.14 19.47
C ARG A 36 10.69 17.61 18.16
N ASP A 37 11.26 18.06 17.06
CA ASP A 37 11.07 17.39 15.78
C ASP A 37 11.83 16.05 15.83
N ILE A 38 11.09 14.96 15.90
CA ILE A 38 11.63 13.60 15.92
C ILE A 38 11.39 12.88 14.59
N ARG A 39 10.97 13.63 13.55
CA ARG A 39 10.84 13.04 12.22
C ARG A 39 12.18 12.45 11.81
N GLN A 40 12.18 11.17 11.52
CA GLN A 40 13.29 10.46 10.93
C GLN A 40 12.86 10.05 9.54
N GLU A 41 13.73 10.21 8.56
CA GLU A 41 13.56 9.53 7.29
C GLU A 41 13.54 8.04 7.60
N PHE A 42 12.44 7.39 7.29
CA PHE A 42 12.25 5.99 7.56
C PHE A 42 12.51 5.21 6.26
N TRP A 43 13.59 4.48 6.25
CA TRP A 43 13.87 3.49 5.23
C TRP A 43 13.92 2.10 5.87
N LYS A 44 13.26 1.13 5.26
CA LYS A 44 13.25 -0.24 5.74
C LYS A 44 13.29 -1.21 4.56
N GLU A 45 14.21 -2.14 4.62
CA GLU A 45 14.31 -3.26 3.70
C GLU A 45 13.86 -4.54 4.37
N TYR A 46 13.10 -5.34 3.64
CA TYR A 46 12.69 -6.67 4.05
C TYR A 46 13.43 -7.68 3.18
N THR A 47 14.46 -8.28 3.72
CA THR A 47 15.31 -9.26 3.03
C THR A 47 14.83 -10.70 3.19
N PHE A 48 13.88 -10.93 4.09
CA PHE A 48 13.33 -12.26 4.40
C PHE A 48 14.35 -13.31 4.83
N GLU A 49 15.48 -12.89 5.41
CA GLU A 49 16.54 -13.76 5.93
C GLU A 49 16.09 -14.62 7.12
N ASN A 50 15.00 -14.23 7.77
CA ASN A 50 14.45 -14.91 8.93
C ASN A 50 13.28 -15.80 8.53
N THR A 51 13.13 -16.92 9.20
CA THR A 51 12.02 -17.87 9.00
C THR A 51 10.68 -17.38 9.62
N LYS A 52 10.62 -16.16 10.11
CA LYS A 52 9.41 -15.58 10.73
C LYS A 52 9.20 -14.15 10.25
N VAL A 53 7.97 -13.85 9.89
CA VAL A 53 7.53 -12.47 9.64
C VAL A 53 7.48 -11.67 10.93
N GLY A 54 7.86 -10.39 10.87
CA GLY A 54 7.76 -9.46 11.98
C GLY A 54 6.30 -9.16 12.36
N ARG A 55 6.09 -8.52 13.49
CA ARG A 55 4.74 -8.19 14.00
C ARG A 55 4.01 -7.12 13.17
N GLU A 56 4.71 -6.42 12.32
CA GLU A 56 4.16 -5.41 11.40
C GLU A 56 3.39 -6.01 10.23
N TRP A 57 3.62 -7.29 9.94
CA TRP A 57 2.94 -7.99 8.87
C TRP A 57 1.52 -8.39 9.27
N CYS A 58 0.58 -8.11 8.40
CA CYS A 58 -0.83 -8.43 8.55
C CYS A 58 -1.26 -9.35 7.41
N PHE A 59 -2.26 -10.15 7.69
CA PHE A 59 -2.89 -11.07 6.73
C PHE A 59 -4.37 -10.72 6.58
N MET A 60 -4.98 -11.17 5.51
CA MET A 60 -6.39 -10.91 5.27
C MET A 60 -7.24 -11.99 5.95
N GLN A 61 -8.34 -11.55 6.58
CA GLN A 61 -9.36 -12.41 7.19
C GLN A 61 -8.77 -13.52 8.08
N ASN A 62 -9.04 -14.77 7.74
CA ASN A 62 -8.57 -15.96 8.45
C ASN A 62 -7.59 -16.76 7.57
N PRO A 63 -6.30 -16.36 7.53
CA PRO A 63 -5.35 -16.90 6.58
C PRO A 63 -5.03 -18.37 6.84
N ASP A 64 -4.99 -19.16 5.80
CA ASP A 64 -4.34 -20.47 5.84
C ASP A 64 -2.81 -20.26 5.80
N MET A 65 -2.16 -20.44 6.95
CA MET A 65 -0.71 -20.23 7.08
C MET A 65 0.11 -21.21 6.25
N GLY A 66 -0.47 -22.31 5.77
CA GLY A 66 0.16 -23.23 4.84
C GLY A 66 0.43 -22.64 3.44
N LEU A 67 -0.20 -21.51 3.12
CA LEU A 67 0.02 -20.81 1.86
C LEU A 67 1.24 -19.87 1.88
N TYR A 68 1.88 -19.72 3.04
CA TYR A 68 2.96 -18.74 3.25
C TYR A 68 4.24 -19.45 3.65
N TYR A 69 5.25 -19.32 2.84
CA TYR A 69 6.54 -19.92 3.09
C TYR A 69 7.66 -18.89 3.02
N LEU A 70 8.48 -18.85 4.08
CA LEU A 70 9.69 -18.05 4.14
C LEU A 70 10.88 -18.97 3.92
N ASP A 71 11.56 -18.75 2.84
CA ASP A 71 12.83 -19.38 2.50
C ASP A 71 13.89 -18.31 2.31
N ASP A 72 15.11 -18.65 2.55
CA ASP A 72 16.27 -17.78 2.46
C ASP A 72 16.13 -16.68 1.39
N HIS A 73 15.93 -15.45 1.87
CA HIS A 73 15.71 -14.25 1.05
C HIS A 73 14.40 -14.19 0.21
N ARG A 74 13.43 -15.09 0.43
CA ARG A 74 12.15 -15.08 -0.31
C ARG A 74 10.96 -15.26 0.60
N PHE A 75 9.88 -14.59 0.23
CA PHE A 75 8.56 -14.83 0.80
C PHE A 75 7.66 -15.38 -0.30
N GLU A 76 7.39 -16.66 -0.25
CA GLU A 76 6.56 -17.36 -1.22
C GLU A 76 5.11 -17.40 -0.75
N LEU A 77 4.19 -17.10 -1.66
CA LEU A 77 2.76 -17.18 -1.47
C LEU A 77 2.20 -18.18 -2.47
N THR A 78 1.53 -19.22 -1.97
CA THR A 78 0.81 -20.17 -2.83
C THR A 78 -0.59 -19.64 -3.07
N PRO A 79 -1.00 -19.39 -4.33
CA PRO A 79 -2.35 -18.92 -4.62
C PRO A 79 -3.40 -19.97 -4.27
N ASN A 80 -4.60 -19.51 -3.93
CA ASN A 80 -5.78 -20.34 -3.72
C ASN A 80 -6.94 -19.84 -4.60
N GLU A 81 -8.13 -20.38 -4.40
CA GLU A 81 -9.34 -20.00 -5.16
C GLU A 81 -9.90 -18.62 -4.82
N HIS A 82 -9.44 -18.03 -3.69
CA HIS A 82 -9.94 -16.73 -3.25
C HIS A 82 -9.16 -15.58 -3.88
N THR A 83 -9.85 -14.46 -4.02
CA THR A 83 -9.33 -13.22 -4.57
C THR A 83 -9.46 -12.08 -3.56
N ILE A 84 -8.69 -11.01 -3.77
CA ILE A 84 -8.78 -9.79 -2.94
C ILE A 84 -10.09 -9.01 -3.14
N PHE A 85 -10.93 -9.42 -4.09
CA PHE A 85 -12.24 -8.84 -4.36
C PHE A 85 -13.37 -9.43 -3.51
N GLU A 86 -13.08 -10.48 -2.76
CA GLU A 86 -14.05 -11.17 -1.92
C GLU A 86 -14.05 -10.57 -0.52
N ALA A 87 -15.23 -10.20 -0.02
CA ALA A 87 -15.37 -9.63 1.33
C ALA A 87 -15.02 -10.65 2.42
N ASP A 88 -15.33 -11.92 2.21
CA ASP A 88 -15.18 -13.01 3.18
C ASP A 88 -14.10 -14.03 2.77
N GLY A 89 -13.42 -13.81 1.65
CA GLY A 89 -12.36 -14.67 1.16
C GLY A 89 -11.05 -14.49 1.96
N SER A 90 -10.25 -15.54 1.98
CA SER A 90 -8.88 -15.50 2.57
C SER A 90 -7.86 -15.83 1.48
N PRO A 91 -7.58 -14.92 0.55
CA PRO A 91 -6.56 -15.12 -0.46
C PRO A 91 -5.15 -15.17 0.16
N ALA A 92 -4.19 -15.66 -0.59
CA ALA A 92 -2.77 -15.56 -0.23
C ALA A 92 -2.33 -14.09 -0.27
N PHE A 93 -2.54 -13.37 0.83
CA PHE A 93 -2.35 -11.94 0.95
C PHE A 93 -1.55 -11.61 2.20
N VAL A 94 -0.51 -10.81 2.06
CA VAL A 94 0.29 -10.30 3.17
C VAL A 94 0.57 -8.82 2.97
N CYS A 95 0.45 -8.03 4.03
CA CYS A 95 0.64 -6.60 3.92
C CYS A 95 1.26 -5.98 5.18
N ILE A 96 1.71 -4.76 5.04
CA ILE A 96 2.06 -3.85 6.13
C ILE A 96 1.17 -2.60 6.04
N ARG A 97 0.86 -2.00 7.17
CA ARG A 97 0.06 -0.79 7.22
C ARG A 97 0.88 0.40 6.72
N GLN A 98 0.33 1.11 5.74
CA GLN A 98 0.85 2.41 5.34
C GLN A 98 0.67 3.42 6.48
N LYS A 99 1.75 4.06 6.91
CA LYS A 99 1.75 5.06 8.01
C LYS A 99 1.94 6.48 7.51
N GLU A 100 2.57 6.62 6.34
CA GLU A 100 2.92 7.91 5.76
C GLU A 100 2.17 8.13 4.44
N MET A 101 1.78 9.37 4.19
CA MET A 101 1.14 9.74 2.92
C MET A 101 2.17 9.79 1.78
N ASN A 102 3.37 10.30 2.08
CA ASN A 102 4.47 10.34 1.13
C ASN A 102 5.37 9.14 1.38
N LEU A 103 5.39 8.20 0.44
CA LEU A 103 6.24 7.02 0.54
C LEU A 103 6.65 6.50 -0.84
N SER A 104 7.78 5.83 -0.89
CA SER A 104 8.22 5.02 -2.02
C SER A 104 8.29 3.56 -1.61
N VAL A 105 7.75 2.69 -2.45
CA VAL A 105 7.76 1.23 -2.24
C VAL A 105 8.32 0.58 -3.48
N GLU A 106 9.22 -0.38 -3.28
CA GLU A 106 9.71 -1.29 -4.30
C GLU A 106 9.54 -2.72 -3.81
N CYS A 107 9.01 -3.58 -4.66
CA CYS A 107 8.83 -5.00 -4.36
C CYS A 107 9.20 -5.83 -5.58
N LYS A 108 10.19 -6.71 -5.45
CA LYS A 108 10.50 -7.68 -6.50
C LYS A 108 9.48 -8.81 -6.43
N VAL A 109 8.75 -8.98 -7.52
CA VAL A 109 7.76 -10.05 -7.67
C VAL A 109 8.21 -11.00 -8.77
N GLU A 110 8.16 -12.29 -8.50
CA GLU A 110 8.35 -13.37 -9.46
C GLU A 110 7.12 -14.26 -9.45
N ILE A 111 6.67 -14.69 -10.62
CA ILE A 111 5.45 -15.47 -10.78
C ILE A 111 5.71 -16.77 -11.54
N THR A 112 5.14 -17.86 -11.03
CA THR A 112 5.12 -19.17 -11.69
C THR A 112 3.76 -19.46 -12.31
N GLU A 113 2.68 -19.08 -11.62
CA GLU A 113 1.29 -19.29 -12.05
C GLU A 113 0.37 -18.21 -11.48
N GLY A 114 -0.85 -18.08 -12.01
CA GLY A 114 -1.89 -17.17 -11.53
C GLY A 114 -1.53 -15.70 -11.71
N GLU A 115 -1.92 -14.89 -10.73
CA GLU A 115 -1.63 -13.46 -10.62
C GLU A 115 -0.94 -13.17 -9.28
N ALA A 116 0.09 -12.32 -9.29
CA ALA A 116 0.74 -11.84 -8.07
C ALA A 116 1.29 -10.42 -8.28
N GLY A 117 1.23 -9.59 -7.25
CA GLY A 117 1.68 -8.22 -7.39
C GLY A 117 1.71 -7.41 -6.10
N LEU A 118 1.86 -6.12 -6.27
CA LEU A 118 1.82 -5.12 -5.22
C LEU A 118 0.44 -4.44 -5.23
N VAL A 119 -0.21 -4.42 -4.08
CA VAL A 119 -1.54 -3.81 -3.94
C VAL A 119 -1.56 -2.74 -2.86
N PHE A 120 -2.24 -1.64 -3.14
CA PHE A 120 -2.60 -0.59 -2.19
C PHE A 120 -4.07 -0.78 -1.86
N TYR A 121 -4.32 -1.39 -0.70
CA TYR A 121 -5.61 -1.98 -0.36
C TYR A 121 -6.30 -1.20 0.76
N MET A 122 -7.56 -0.87 0.55
CA MET A 122 -8.45 -0.30 1.55
C MET A 122 -9.59 -1.26 1.89
N THR A 123 -10.32 -1.70 0.86
CA THR A 123 -11.40 -2.69 0.92
C THR A 123 -11.42 -3.53 -0.35
N PRO A 124 -12.21 -4.60 -0.43
CA PRO A 124 -12.41 -5.37 -1.67
C PRO A 124 -12.78 -4.50 -2.88
N ASP A 125 -13.53 -3.41 -2.64
CA ASP A 125 -14.02 -2.52 -3.68
C ASP A 125 -13.20 -1.22 -3.82
N GLN A 126 -12.14 -1.06 -3.03
CA GLN A 126 -11.30 0.13 -3.04
C GLN A 126 -9.82 -0.27 -2.91
N HIS A 127 -9.17 -0.49 -4.04
CA HIS A 127 -7.74 -0.81 -4.09
C HIS A 127 -7.13 -0.54 -5.46
N TYR A 128 -5.81 -0.45 -5.50
CA TYR A 128 -5.01 -0.31 -6.72
C TYR A 128 -3.97 -1.40 -6.76
N GLU A 129 -3.81 -2.02 -7.91
CA GLU A 129 -2.87 -3.12 -8.13
C GLU A 129 -1.92 -2.81 -9.29
N ILE A 130 -0.67 -3.21 -9.13
CA ILE A 130 0.25 -3.46 -10.21
C ILE A 130 0.75 -4.90 -10.05
N ALA A 131 0.57 -5.71 -11.07
CA ALA A 131 0.77 -7.15 -10.92
C ALA A 131 1.30 -7.81 -12.20
N LEU A 132 1.80 -9.01 -12.00
CA LEU A 132 2.16 -9.94 -13.06
C LEU A 132 1.08 -11.02 -13.16
N ARG A 133 0.79 -11.46 -14.37
CA ARG A 133 -0.13 -12.56 -14.67
C ARG A 133 0.51 -13.55 -15.63
N ARG A 134 0.44 -14.85 -15.30
CA ARG A 134 0.84 -15.92 -16.21
C ARG A 134 -0.28 -16.18 -17.21
N THR A 135 0.06 -16.20 -18.49
CA THR A 135 -0.83 -16.56 -19.59
C THR A 135 -0.19 -17.68 -20.44
N ASP A 136 -0.95 -18.26 -21.35
CA ASP A 136 -0.43 -19.26 -22.31
C ASP A 136 0.67 -18.68 -23.23
N LYS A 137 0.74 -17.35 -23.35
CA LYS A 137 1.71 -16.64 -24.21
C LYS A 137 2.95 -16.17 -23.44
N GLY A 138 2.96 -16.25 -22.12
CA GLY A 138 4.03 -15.75 -21.28
C GLY A 138 3.52 -15.01 -20.07
N VAL A 139 4.26 -14.03 -19.59
CA VAL A 139 3.86 -13.17 -18.46
C VAL A 139 3.47 -11.80 -18.96
N GLU A 140 2.38 -11.30 -18.43
CA GLU A 140 1.91 -9.93 -18.64
C GLU A 140 2.05 -9.14 -17.34
N LEU A 141 2.53 -7.91 -17.46
CA LEU A 141 2.47 -6.88 -16.43
C LEU A 141 1.23 -6.04 -16.69
N PHE A 142 0.47 -5.69 -15.65
CA PHE A 142 -0.72 -4.85 -15.79
C PHE A 142 -0.93 -3.97 -14.56
N ARG A 143 -1.76 -2.94 -14.73
CA ARG A 143 -2.33 -2.15 -13.63
C ARG A 143 -3.84 -2.40 -13.57
N ARG A 144 -4.37 -2.55 -12.34
CA ARG A 144 -5.80 -2.64 -12.11
C ARG A 144 -6.23 -1.63 -11.05
N LEU A 145 -7.33 -0.90 -11.33
CA LEU A 145 -7.96 0.05 -10.44
C LEU A 145 -9.33 -0.47 -10.06
N CYS A 146 -9.60 -0.56 -8.75
CA CYS A 146 -10.90 -0.91 -8.22
C CYS A 146 -11.43 0.27 -7.39
N ILE A 147 -12.56 0.84 -7.81
CA ILE A 147 -13.19 2.01 -7.20
C ILE A 147 -14.71 1.78 -7.17
N GLY A 148 -15.22 1.27 -6.07
CA GLY A 148 -16.59 0.81 -5.98
C GLY A 148 -16.87 -0.32 -6.98
N ASP A 149 -17.93 -0.20 -7.75
CA ASP A 149 -18.30 -1.19 -8.77
C ASP A 149 -17.43 -1.16 -10.03
N ILE A 150 -16.51 -0.19 -10.12
CA ILE A 150 -15.68 -0.01 -11.31
C ILE A 150 -14.37 -0.76 -11.11
N ARG A 151 -14.15 -1.77 -11.95
CA ARG A 151 -12.87 -2.46 -12.10
C ARG A 151 -12.32 -2.17 -13.49
N HIS A 152 -11.19 -1.52 -13.52
CA HIS A 152 -10.54 -1.12 -14.76
C HIS A 152 -9.11 -1.64 -14.80
N GLU A 153 -8.81 -2.44 -15.82
CA GLU A 153 -7.49 -2.96 -16.09
C GLU A 153 -6.92 -2.26 -17.33
N ASP A 154 -5.72 -1.74 -17.19
CA ASP A 154 -5.00 -1.06 -18.26
C ASP A 154 -3.49 -1.30 -18.16
N HIS A 155 -2.72 -0.65 -19.03
CA HIS A 155 -1.27 -0.84 -19.14
C HIS A 155 -0.86 -2.32 -19.21
N VAL A 156 -1.64 -3.14 -19.92
CA VAL A 156 -1.33 -4.57 -20.12
C VAL A 156 -0.17 -4.71 -21.09
N ILE A 157 0.96 -5.19 -20.59
CA ILE A 157 2.23 -5.26 -21.32
C ILE A 157 2.79 -6.68 -21.22
N ALA A 158 2.98 -7.34 -22.36
CA ALA A 158 3.63 -8.64 -22.38
C ALA A 158 5.13 -8.47 -22.07
N LEU A 159 5.63 -9.21 -21.09
CA LEU A 159 7.06 -9.27 -20.83
C LEU A 159 7.77 -10.12 -21.89
N PRO A 160 9.07 -9.89 -22.11
CA PRO A 160 9.87 -10.70 -23.00
C PRO A 160 9.79 -12.19 -22.67
N GLN A 161 9.95 -13.02 -23.68
CA GLN A 161 9.90 -14.46 -23.52
C GLN A 161 10.95 -14.95 -22.49
N GLY A 162 10.51 -15.72 -21.51
CA GLY A 162 11.35 -16.23 -20.43
C GLY A 162 11.48 -15.30 -19.23
N GLU A 163 10.98 -14.09 -19.30
CA GLU A 163 10.91 -13.18 -18.16
C GLU A 163 9.67 -13.48 -17.30
N SER A 164 9.86 -13.70 -15.99
CA SER A 164 8.79 -14.04 -15.04
C SER A 164 8.80 -13.16 -13.80
N SER A 165 9.61 -12.12 -13.78
CA SER A 165 9.77 -11.24 -12.64
C SER A 165 9.89 -9.78 -13.03
N ALA A 166 9.47 -8.89 -12.13
CA ALA A 166 9.67 -7.45 -12.24
C ALA A 166 9.87 -6.84 -10.84
N MET A 167 10.54 -5.70 -10.77
CA MET A 167 10.51 -4.83 -9.60
C MET A 167 9.32 -3.89 -9.75
N LEU A 168 8.27 -4.12 -8.97
CA LEU A 168 7.09 -3.28 -8.92
C LEU A 168 7.34 -2.10 -7.99
N CYS A 169 7.05 -0.90 -8.46
CA CYS A 169 7.37 0.34 -7.77
C CYS A 169 6.14 1.23 -7.64
N CYS A 170 6.04 1.92 -6.51
CA CYS A 170 5.05 2.97 -6.33
C CYS A 170 5.65 4.15 -5.56
N ASN A 171 5.37 5.35 -6.05
CA ASN A 171 5.60 6.60 -5.35
C ASN A 171 4.26 7.22 -4.97
N ALA A 172 3.94 7.22 -3.68
CA ALA A 172 2.72 7.79 -3.14
C ALA A 172 2.95 9.19 -2.59
N SER A 173 1.92 10.02 -2.71
CA SER A 173 1.84 11.36 -2.16
C SER A 173 0.44 11.61 -1.57
N ASN A 174 0.22 12.81 -1.01
CA ASN A 174 -1.11 13.23 -0.56
C ASN A 174 -2.18 13.24 -1.67
N PHE A 175 -1.76 13.22 -2.94
CA PHE A 175 -2.67 13.39 -4.07
C PHE A 175 -2.75 12.18 -4.98
N THR A 176 -1.63 11.48 -5.17
CA THR A 176 -1.51 10.41 -6.17
C THR A 176 -0.63 9.27 -5.69
N TYR A 177 -0.97 8.07 -6.16
CA TYR A 177 -0.09 6.93 -6.28
C TYR A 177 0.40 6.87 -7.72
N ASN A 178 1.71 6.88 -7.96
CA ASN A 178 2.32 6.75 -9.29
C ASN A 178 3.03 5.41 -9.36
N PHE A 179 2.65 4.61 -10.33
CA PHE A 179 3.08 3.23 -10.49
C PHE A 179 4.09 3.06 -11.60
N SER A 180 5.06 2.22 -11.38
CA SER A 180 6.02 1.82 -12.41
C SER A 180 6.55 0.42 -12.15
N ALA A 181 7.23 -0.15 -13.12
CA ALA A 181 7.95 -1.40 -12.96
C ALA A 181 9.33 -1.30 -13.62
N LYS A 182 10.32 -1.99 -13.03
CA LYS A 182 11.64 -2.17 -13.62
C LYS A 182 11.75 -3.62 -14.08
N THR A 183 12.05 -3.83 -15.33
CA THR A 183 12.20 -5.13 -15.98
C THR A 183 13.60 -5.24 -16.59
N HIS A 184 13.97 -6.40 -17.11
CA HIS A 184 15.22 -6.52 -17.84
C HIS A 184 15.25 -5.67 -19.13
N SER A 185 14.07 -5.37 -19.68
CA SER A 185 13.93 -4.54 -20.90
C SER A 185 13.93 -3.05 -20.64
N GLY A 186 13.93 -2.64 -19.37
CA GLY A 186 13.92 -1.24 -18.95
C GLY A 186 12.75 -0.89 -18.02
N ASP A 187 12.62 0.38 -17.75
CA ASP A 187 11.59 0.93 -16.87
C ASP A 187 10.28 1.14 -17.66
N ILE A 188 9.18 0.80 -17.02
CA ILE A 188 7.82 0.88 -17.57
C ILE A 188 7.00 1.81 -16.66
N ASP A 189 6.45 2.87 -17.23
CA ASP A 189 5.47 3.72 -16.53
C ASP A 189 4.08 3.09 -16.65
N LEU A 190 3.44 2.90 -15.49
CA LEU A 190 2.09 2.34 -15.35
C LEU A 190 1.07 3.43 -14.96
N GLY A 191 1.45 4.71 -15.06
CA GLY A 191 0.59 5.83 -14.73
C GLY A 191 0.27 5.96 -13.26
N GLY A 192 -0.78 6.70 -12.93
CA GLY A 192 -1.13 7.00 -11.55
C GLY A 192 -2.62 6.91 -11.25
N ALA A 193 -2.94 6.96 -9.96
CA ALA A 193 -4.31 7.02 -9.45
C ALA A 193 -4.42 7.98 -8.27
N GLN A 194 -5.60 8.54 -8.04
CA GLN A 194 -5.79 9.55 -7.00
C GLN A 194 -5.90 8.93 -5.61
N THR A 195 -5.14 9.45 -4.65
CA THR A 195 -5.13 8.99 -3.25
C THR A 195 -6.50 9.05 -2.59
N LYS A 196 -7.34 10.03 -2.95
CA LYS A 196 -8.66 10.21 -2.35
C LYS A 196 -9.58 9.00 -2.47
N PHE A 197 -9.42 8.17 -3.51
CA PHE A 197 -10.26 6.99 -3.70
C PHE A 197 -9.89 5.83 -2.75
N LEU A 198 -8.73 5.89 -2.10
CA LEU A 198 -8.34 4.96 -1.03
C LEU A 198 -8.50 5.63 0.35
N SER A 199 -9.61 6.32 0.57
CA SER A 199 -9.94 6.96 1.83
C SER A 199 -11.19 6.35 2.47
N THR A 200 -11.30 6.45 3.79
CA THR A 200 -12.44 5.93 4.55
C THR A 200 -13.76 6.56 4.13
N GLU A 201 -13.74 7.82 3.65
CA GLU A 201 -14.94 8.51 3.19
C GLU A 201 -15.51 7.94 1.89
N LEU A 202 -14.65 7.42 1.02
CA LEU A 202 -15.06 6.88 -0.27
C LEU A 202 -15.13 5.36 -0.29
N ALA A 203 -14.41 4.68 0.60
CA ALA A 203 -14.44 3.22 0.70
C ALA A 203 -15.75 2.68 1.30
N GLY A 204 -16.64 3.56 1.72
CA GLY A 204 -17.91 3.21 2.36
C GLY A 204 -17.75 2.79 3.83
N ASN A 205 -18.81 2.96 4.59
CA ASN A 205 -18.95 2.45 5.95
C ASN A 205 -19.79 1.18 5.93
#